data_ed2054bb18c406c7cf0ea0a4792f4044
#
_entry.id   ed2054bb18c406c7cf0ea0a4792f4044
#
_cell.length_a   1.000
_cell.length_b   1.000
_cell.length_c   1.000
_cell.angle_alpha   90.00
_cell.angle_beta   90.00
_cell.angle_gamma   90.00
#
_symmetry.space_group_name_H-M   'P 1'
#
loop_
_entity.id
_entity.type
_entity.pdbx_description
1 polymer ?
#
loop_
_entity_poly.entity_id
_entity_poly.type
_entity_poly.pdbx_seq_one_letter_code
_entity_poly.pdbx_strand_id
1 'polypeptide(L)'
;MKAYGLAHATLTVSKIQRSKDFYEELFETELPMDDDHSFSLLSVGIPCWFVQWSKQYSSDRFDERRIGLDHLAFKLETLDELVRIINRLNEMGIPNAGLERFNGKYPYVAFRDPDNIQMEFFIPREL
;
A
#
# COMPACT_ATOMS: atom_id res chain seq x y z
N MET A 1 -29.33 -8.93 -4.89
CA MET A 1 -27.98 -9.10 -5.46
C MET A 1 -26.95 -9.09 -4.34
N LYS A 2 -25.93 -9.92 -4.41
CA LYS A 2 -24.91 -10.05 -3.36
C LYS A 2 -23.51 -10.11 -3.99
N ALA A 3 -22.58 -9.28 -3.49
CA ALA A 3 -21.16 -9.44 -3.77
C ALA A 3 -20.52 -10.28 -2.66
N TYR A 4 -19.55 -11.11 -2.99
CA TYR A 4 -18.90 -12.04 -2.06
C TYR A 4 -17.54 -11.55 -1.57
N GLY A 5 -17.22 -10.30 -1.79
CA GLY A 5 -15.97 -9.64 -1.39
C GLY A 5 -15.41 -8.79 -2.52
N LEU A 6 -14.20 -8.30 -2.31
CA LEU A 6 -13.44 -7.62 -3.36
C LEU A 6 -12.66 -8.66 -4.17
N ALA A 7 -12.74 -8.57 -5.49
CA ALA A 7 -11.98 -9.45 -6.38
C ALA A 7 -10.53 -8.96 -6.52
N HIS A 8 -10.34 -7.66 -6.69
CA HIS A 8 -9.04 -7.02 -6.82
C HIS A 8 -9.13 -5.52 -6.56
N ALA A 9 -7.99 -4.88 -6.41
CA ALA A 9 -7.82 -3.43 -6.41
C ALA A 9 -6.81 -3.05 -7.48
N THR A 10 -7.00 -1.91 -8.14
CA THR A 10 -6.04 -1.37 -9.11
C THR A 10 -5.79 0.09 -8.80
N LEU A 11 -4.52 0.45 -8.67
CA LEU A 11 -4.08 1.81 -8.40
C LEU A 11 -3.34 2.36 -9.61
N THR A 12 -3.67 3.57 -10.00
CA THR A 12 -2.91 4.31 -11.00
C THR A 12 -1.75 5.03 -10.33
N VAL A 13 -0.56 4.87 -10.89
CA VAL A 13 0.67 5.51 -10.40
C VAL A 13 1.27 6.39 -11.49
N SER A 14 2.07 7.36 -11.08
CA SER A 14 2.66 8.31 -12.02
C SER A 14 3.92 7.78 -12.73
N LYS A 15 4.69 6.91 -12.05
CA LYS A 15 5.96 6.35 -12.54
C LYS A 15 6.06 4.89 -12.12
N ILE A 16 5.77 3.99 -13.03
CA ILE A 16 5.61 2.56 -12.71
C ILE A 16 6.87 1.94 -12.12
N GLN A 17 8.05 2.27 -12.63
CA GLN A 17 9.30 1.70 -12.13
C GLN A 17 9.58 2.16 -10.70
N ARG A 18 9.32 3.42 -10.39
CA ARG A 18 9.49 3.96 -9.03
C ARG A 18 8.56 3.26 -8.03
N SER A 19 7.31 3.06 -8.41
CA SER A 19 6.35 2.35 -7.57
C SER A 19 6.74 0.90 -7.38
N LYS A 20 7.16 0.20 -8.44
CA LYS A 20 7.63 -1.18 -8.38
C LYS A 20 8.81 -1.31 -7.41
N ASP A 21 9.83 -0.48 -7.55
CA ASP A 21 11.00 -0.50 -6.68
C ASP A 21 10.63 -0.28 -5.22
N PHE A 22 9.74 0.66 -4.95
CA PHE A 22 9.24 0.95 -3.60
C PHE A 22 8.54 -0.27 -2.98
N TYR A 23 7.59 -0.88 -3.68
CA TYR A 23 6.82 -2.01 -3.14
C TYR A 23 7.65 -3.28 -3.06
N GLU A 24 8.59 -3.52 -3.98
CA GLU A 24 9.56 -4.61 -3.86
C GLU A 24 10.41 -4.49 -2.61
N GLU A 25 10.91 -3.29 -2.33
CA GLU A 25 11.71 -3.04 -1.14
C GLU A 25 10.89 -3.19 0.14
N LEU A 26 9.68 -2.62 0.17
CA LEU A 26 8.80 -2.68 1.34
C LEU A 26 8.38 -4.12 1.68
N PHE A 27 7.96 -4.89 0.69
CA PHE A 27 7.50 -6.28 0.86
C PHE A 27 8.63 -7.31 0.82
N GLU A 28 9.87 -6.87 0.59
CA GLU A 28 11.05 -7.75 0.51
C GLU A 28 10.85 -8.91 -0.48
N THR A 29 10.31 -8.61 -1.65
CA THR A 29 9.99 -9.59 -2.68
C THR A 29 10.15 -8.99 -4.08
N GLU A 30 10.41 -9.83 -5.07
CA GLU A 30 10.34 -9.41 -6.46
C GLU A 30 8.86 -9.36 -6.90
N LEU A 31 8.49 -8.30 -7.61
CA LEU A 31 7.15 -8.11 -8.15
C LEU A 31 7.20 -8.23 -9.67
N PRO A 32 6.42 -9.16 -10.26
CA PRO A 32 6.43 -9.33 -11.70
C PRO A 32 5.79 -8.14 -12.41
N MET A 33 6.41 -7.71 -13.50
CA MET A 33 5.73 -6.84 -14.47
C MET A 33 4.76 -7.70 -15.28
N ASP A 34 3.52 -7.24 -15.40
CA ASP A 34 2.51 -7.90 -16.24
C ASP A 34 2.68 -7.49 -17.71
N ASP A 35 3.09 -6.25 -17.92
CA ASP A 35 3.41 -5.65 -19.21
C ASP A 35 4.33 -4.43 -19.01
N ASP A 36 4.49 -3.57 -20.03
CA ASP A 36 5.39 -2.42 -19.97
C ASP A 36 4.93 -1.32 -18.99
N HIS A 37 3.68 -1.36 -18.51
CA HIS A 37 3.08 -0.29 -17.72
C HIS A 37 2.30 -0.75 -16.48
N SER A 38 2.42 -2.02 -16.09
CA SER A 38 1.75 -2.53 -14.88
C SER A 38 2.54 -3.63 -14.18
N PHE A 39 2.36 -3.74 -12.88
CA PHE A 39 2.86 -4.85 -12.06
C PHE A 39 1.81 -5.27 -11.03
N SER A 40 2.00 -6.46 -10.48
CA SER A 40 1.06 -7.09 -9.56
C SER A 40 1.67 -7.31 -8.19
N LEU A 41 0.88 -7.05 -7.15
CA LEU A 41 1.13 -7.48 -5.78
C LEU A 41 0.06 -8.52 -5.44
N LEU A 42 0.44 -9.80 -5.40
CA LEU A 42 -0.50 -10.91 -5.27
C LEU A 42 -0.58 -11.49 -3.85
N SER A 43 0.37 -11.18 -2.99
CA SER A 43 0.52 -11.78 -1.66
C SER A 43 -0.30 -11.11 -0.55
N VAL A 44 -1.24 -10.25 -0.89
CA VAL A 44 -2.00 -9.43 0.08
C VAL A 44 -3.47 -9.84 0.19
N GLY A 45 -3.79 -11.07 -0.16
CA GLY A 45 -5.16 -11.61 -0.08
C GLY A 45 -5.93 -11.50 -1.38
N ILE A 46 -6.16 -10.30 -1.87
CA ILE A 46 -6.68 -10.04 -3.22
C ILE A 46 -5.57 -9.49 -4.10
N PRO A 47 -5.61 -9.70 -5.42
CA PRO A 47 -4.66 -9.06 -6.31
C PRO A 47 -4.74 -7.54 -6.21
N CYS A 48 -3.59 -6.89 -6.11
CA CYS A 48 -3.47 -5.44 -6.18
C CYS A 48 -2.56 -5.11 -7.36
N TRP A 49 -3.13 -4.47 -8.38
CA TRP A 49 -2.38 -4.05 -9.56
C TRP A 49 -2.02 -2.59 -9.47
N PHE A 50 -0.84 -2.26 -10.00
CA PHE A 50 -0.37 -0.89 -10.14
C PHE A 50 -0.16 -0.63 -11.62
N VAL A 51 -0.69 0.47 -12.13
CA VAL A 51 -0.69 0.77 -13.56
C VAL A 51 -0.32 2.23 -13.82
N GLN A 52 0.48 2.46 -14.86
CA GLN A 52 0.77 3.79 -15.37
C GLN A 52 0.15 3.92 -16.76
N TRP A 53 -0.94 4.67 -16.87
CA TRP A 53 -1.65 4.86 -18.14
C TRP A 53 -0.98 5.86 -19.07
N SER A 54 -0.36 6.90 -18.49
CA SER A 54 0.21 8.01 -19.28
C SER A 54 1.32 8.70 -18.53
N LYS A 55 2.33 9.18 -19.28
CA LYS A 55 3.37 10.06 -18.73
C LYS A 55 2.87 11.49 -18.49
N GLN A 56 1.70 11.84 -19.02
CA GLN A 56 1.08 13.16 -18.86
C GLN A 56 0.90 13.55 -17.39
N TYR A 57 0.65 12.58 -16.53
CA TYR A 57 0.39 12.80 -15.10
C TYR A 57 1.60 12.49 -14.20
N SER A 58 2.81 12.51 -14.76
CA SER A 58 4.04 12.14 -14.03
C SER A 58 4.38 13.05 -12.85
N SER A 59 3.82 14.25 -12.79
CA SER A 59 3.97 15.19 -11.68
C SER A 59 2.71 15.35 -10.83
N ASP A 60 1.67 14.55 -11.09
CA ASP A 60 0.46 14.53 -10.27
C ASP A 60 0.75 13.93 -8.89
N ARG A 61 -0.13 14.22 -7.93
CA ARG A 61 0.04 13.78 -6.55
C ARG A 61 -1.30 13.41 -5.96
N PHE A 62 -1.39 12.22 -5.36
CA PHE A 62 -2.60 11.75 -4.70
C PHE A 62 -2.98 12.67 -3.53
N ASP A 63 -4.29 12.91 -3.39
CA ASP A 63 -4.87 13.67 -2.29
C ASP A 63 -6.17 12.96 -1.85
N GLU A 64 -6.16 12.35 -0.67
CA GLU A 64 -7.28 11.60 -0.11
C GLU A 64 -8.51 12.46 0.21
N ARG A 65 -8.37 13.79 0.22
CA ARG A 65 -9.50 14.70 0.43
C ARG A 65 -10.39 14.84 -0.80
N ARG A 66 -9.90 14.39 -1.96
CA ARG A 66 -10.68 14.34 -3.20
C ARG A 66 -11.56 13.10 -3.20
N ILE A 67 -12.71 13.18 -3.90
CA ILE A 67 -13.64 12.04 -4.00
C ILE A 67 -12.93 10.83 -4.63
N GLY A 68 -12.97 9.71 -3.95
CA GLY A 68 -12.36 8.47 -4.40
C GLY A 68 -11.78 7.69 -3.24
N LEU A 69 -10.59 7.13 -3.44
CA LEU A 69 -9.88 6.39 -2.41
C LEU A 69 -9.40 7.35 -1.30
N ASP A 70 -9.58 6.96 -0.04
CA ASP A 70 -8.90 7.59 1.09
C ASP A 70 -7.56 6.87 1.34
N HIS A 71 -7.60 5.57 1.57
CA HIS A 71 -6.41 4.74 1.77
C HIS A 71 -6.70 3.26 1.49
N LEU A 72 -5.64 2.46 1.40
CA LEU A 72 -5.70 1.00 1.43
C LEU A 72 -4.99 0.49 2.68
N ALA A 73 -5.56 -0.53 3.31
CA ALA A 73 -4.96 -1.19 4.46
C ALA A 73 -4.63 -2.64 4.12
N PHE A 74 -3.37 -3.01 4.29
CA PHE A 74 -2.91 -4.40 4.19
C PHE A 74 -3.05 -5.07 5.55
N LYS A 75 -3.66 -6.24 5.56
CA LYS A 75 -3.90 -6.99 6.79
C LYS A 75 -2.63 -7.67 7.28
N LEU A 76 -2.35 -7.52 8.58
CA LEU A 76 -1.37 -8.30 9.32
C LEU A 76 -2.06 -9.14 10.41
N GLU A 77 -1.37 -10.14 10.90
CA GLU A 77 -1.89 -11.05 11.93
C GLU A 77 -1.29 -10.76 13.32
N THR A 78 -0.03 -10.31 13.40
CA THR A 78 0.72 -10.21 14.66
C THR A 78 1.37 -8.84 14.86
N LEU A 79 1.60 -8.48 16.14
CA LEU A 79 2.36 -7.29 16.49
C LEU A 79 3.82 -7.37 16.01
N ASP A 80 4.41 -8.56 16.02
CA ASP A 80 5.79 -8.75 15.55
C ASP A 80 5.92 -8.40 14.07
N GLU A 81 4.95 -8.79 13.25
CA GLU A 81 4.89 -8.41 11.84
C GLU A 81 4.78 -6.88 11.69
N LEU A 82 3.93 -6.24 12.49
CA LEU A 82 3.74 -4.79 12.44
C LEU A 82 5.03 -4.05 12.84
N VAL A 83 5.70 -4.49 13.91
CA VAL A 83 7.00 -3.92 14.34
C VAL A 83 8.05 -4.09 13.25
N ARG A 84 8.11 -5.25 12.61
CA ARG A 84 9.03 -5.52 11.50
C ARG A 84 8.78 -4.55 10.33
N ILE A 85 7.53 -4.32 9.97
CA ILE A 85 7.15 -3.37 8.91
C ILE A 85 7.55 -1.93 9.30
N ILE A 86 7.31 -1.52 10.53
CA ILE A 86 7.71 -0.19 11.02
C ILE A 86 9.21 -0.01 10.90
N ASN A 87 9.99 -1.00 11.33
CA ASN A 87 11.44 -0.98 11.19
C ASN A 87 11.85 -0.87 9.72
N ARG A 88 11.19 -1.60 8.84
CA ARG A 88 11.44 -1.55 7.41
C ARG A 88 11.16 -0.16 6.81
N LEU A 89 10.03 0.44 7.16
CA LEU A 89 9.71 1.81 6.75
C LEU A 89 10.78 2.80 7.22
N ASN A 90 11.25 2.66 8.45
CA ASN A 90 12.31 3.52 8.99
C ASN A 90 13.64 3.32 8.25
N GLU A 91 14.03 2.08 7.94
CA GLU A 91 15.23 1.77 7.13
C GLU A 91 15.15 2.37 5.73
N MET A 92 13.97 2.37 5.13
CA MET A 92 13.72 2.99 3.83
C MET A 92 13.62 4.52 3.89
N GLY A 93 13.65 5.12 5.08
CA GLY A 93 13.46 6.56 5.26
C GLY A 93 12.04 7.04 4.99
N ILE A 94 11.04 6.17 5.12
CA ILE A 94 9.64 6.50 4.88
C ILE A 94 9.03 7.06 6.16
N PRO A 95 8.53 8.32 6.16
CA PRO A 95 7.92 8.91 7.34
C PRO A 95 6.71 8.11 7.83
N ASN A 96 6.65 7.87 9.14
CA ASN A 96 5.53 7.22 9.80
C ASN A 96 5.52 7.59 11.30
N ALA A 97 4.39 7.42 11.96
CA ALA A 97 4.23 7.73 13.38
C ALA A 97 4.49 6.51 14.30
N GLY A 98 4.98 5.40 13.72
CA GLY A 98 5.15 4.15 14.46
C GLY A 98 3.83 3.43 14.71
N LEU A 99 3.79 2.60 15.72
CA LEU A 99 2.60 1.84 16.09
C LEU A 99 1.55 2.77 16.67
N GLU A 100 0.40 2.82 16.04
CA GLU A 100 -0.80 3.52 16.52
C GLU A 100 -1.93 2.51 16.76
N ARG A 101 -3.00 2.94 17.42
CA ARG A 101 -4.18 2.11 17.65
C ARG A 101 -5.45 2.84 17.26
N PHE A 102 -6.15 2.31 16.26
CA PHE A 102 -7.46 2.82 15.87
C PHE A 102 -8.47 2.54 16.99
N ASN A 103 -9.19 3.57 17.43
CA ASN A 103 -10.08 3.53 18.60
C ASN A 103 -9.42 2.97 19.88
N GLY A 104 -8.11 3.15 20.03
CA GLY A 104 -7.34 2.61 21.14
C GLY A 104 -7.21 1.08 21.17
N LYS A 105 -7.63 0.37 20.10
CA LYS A 105 -7.77 -1.08 20.10
C LYS A 105 -6.98 -1.78 18.99
N TYR A 106 -7.08 -1.30 17.75
CA TYR A 106 -6.60 -2.00 16.56
C TYR A 106 -5.24 -1.45 16.13
N PRO A 107 -4.17 -2.24 16.27
CA PRO A 107 -2.83 -1.77 15.92
C PRO A 107 -2.67 -1.55 14.41
N TYR A 108 -2.00 -0.46 14.06
CA TYR A 108 -1.68 -0.15 12.66
C TYR A 108 -0.49 0.77 12.54
N VAL A 109 0.02 0.92 11.33
CA VAL A 109 0.94 1.98 10.91
C VAL A 109 0.47 2.53 9.57
N ALA A 110 0.45 3.86 9.46
CA ALA A 110 0.17 4.55 8.21
C ALA A 110 1.46 5.08 7.58
N PHE A 111 1.50 5.08 6.26
CA PHE A 111 2.60 5.62 5.47
C PHE A 111 2.09 6.09 4.11
N ARG A 112 2.98 6.73 3.34
CA ARG A 112 2.67 7.20 2.00
C ARG A 112 3.58 6.54 0.98
N ASP A 113 3.03 6.14 -0.15
CA ASP A 113 3.82 5.64 -1.26
C ASP A 113 4.44 6.80 -2.06
N PRO A 114 5.26 6.53 -3.12
CA PRO A 114 5.89 7.60 -3.90
C PRO A 114 4.93 8.59 -4.56
N ASP A 115 3.69 8.20 -4.83
CA ASP A 115 2.65 9.07 -5.37
C ASP A 115 1.81 9.76 -4.29
N ASN A 116 2.24 9.66 -3.03
CA ASN A 116 1.51 10.15 -1.87
C ASN A 116 0.22 9.38 -1.57
N ILE A 117 0.04 8.19 -2.13
CA ILE A 117 -1.12 7.36 -1.81
C ILE A 117 -0.99 6.88 -0.37
N GLN A 118 -2.04 7.14 0.43
CA GLN A 118 -2.06 6.70 1.82
C GLN A 118 -2.27 5.20 1.90
N MET A 119 -1.38 4.54 2.62
CA MET A 119 -1.38 3.10 2.84
C MET A 119 -1.28 2.80 4.33
N GLU A 120 -1.82 1.67 4.75
CA GLU A 120 -1.69 1.18 6.12
C GLU A 120 -1.32 -0.30 6.14
N PHE A 121 -0.63 -0.70 7.21
CA PHE A 121 -0.64 -2.08 7.67
C PHE A 121 -1.47 -2.13 8.95
N PHE A 122 -2.46 -2.99 8.99
CA PHE A 122 -3.53 -2.97 9.98
C PHE A 122 -3.81 -4.39 10.52
N ILE A 123 -3.94 -4.50 11.84
CA ILE A 123 -4.33 -5.75 12.50
C ILE A 123 -5.80 -5.64 12.91
N PRO A 124 -6.73 -6.37 12.25
CA PRO A 124 -8.16 -6.22 12.49
C PRO A 124 -8.64 -6.99 13.75
N ARG A 125 -7.91 -6.86 14.83
CA ARG A 125 -8.27 -7.41 16.15
C ARG A 125 -7.58 -6.63 17.27
N GLU A 126 -8.13 -6.71 18.46
CA GLU A 126 -7.55 -6.06 19.64
C GLU A 126 -6.28 -6.78 20.10
N LEU A 127 -5.16 -6.06 20.17
CA LEU A 127 -3.89 -6.60 20.66
C LEU A 127 -3.19 -5.59 21.59
#